data_88d34e1b0935c32e96d3f9d08bc16091
#
_entry.id   88d34e1b0935c32e96d3f9d08bc16091
#
_cell.length_a   1.000
_cell.length_b   1.000
_cell.length_c   1.000
_cell.angle_alpha   90.00
_cell.angle_beta   90.00
_cell.angle_gamma   90.00
#
_symmetry.space_group_name_H-M   'P 1'
#
loop_
_entity.id
_entity.type
_entity.pdbx_description
1 polymer ?
#
loop_
_entity_poly.entity_id
_entity_poly.type
_entity_poly.pdbx_seq_one_letter_code
_entity_poly.pdbx_strand_id
1 'polypeptide(L)'
;MRLLIFTQKIDSTDSILGFFCGWVSQLAKKYDFITVVCLEKKIYDLPENVSVYSLGKEDGVGKLVYIYRMYKYLYTIKNSYDAVFIHMNQEYVVLAGLYWKMVGIPVYLWRNHPHGDLFTRLAIKLSTEVFYTSPMSFTAKFNNSKIMPVGIDTSLFKPISGYTRKKHSVCMVSRISPIKGIEIGLEAVKELIDSGTQVSLTVVGSPLPKDELYYASLKSFVHNNNLGAYVQFMDAVPQNMVSEIFSGHEIYLNLTTDGSFDKTIVEAVACGAVPVISNKSLSSMLPELCITERNPKAVAEALKNALSAEYKLKIEKDLKDFTSSHSLERLASDLVETIK
;
A
#
# COMPACT_ATOMS: atom_id res chain seq x y z
N MET A 1 21.52 -2.06 -17.84
CA MET A 1 21.46 -0.79 -17.08
C MET A 1 21.54 -1.07 -15.58
N ARG A 2 22.27 -0.25 -14.83
CA ARG A 2 22.48 -0.38 -13.38
C ARG A 2 21.64 0.68 -12.66
N LEU A 3 20.89 0.28 -11.63
CA LEU A 3 19.96 1.15 -10.93
C LEU A 3 20.42 1.40 -9.48
N LEU A 4 20.42 2.67 -9.06
CA LEU A 4 20.57 3.05 -7.65
C LEU A 4 19.17 3.31 -7.06
N ILE A 5 18.83 2.61 -5.99
CA ILE A 5 17.57 2.78 -5.28
C ILE A 5 17.81 3.38 -3.91
N PHE A 6 17.05 4.44 -3.57
CA PHE A 6 16.95 4.92 -2.19
C PHE A 6 15.59 4.57 -1.62
N THR A 7 15.57 4.02 -0.40
CA THR A 7 14.32 3.67 0.30
C THR A 7 14.44 3.84 1.81
N GLN A 8 13.32 3.78 2.49
CA GLN A 8 13.30 3.89 3.95
C GLN A 8 13.80 2.61 4.63
N LYS A 9 13.41 1.42 4.13
CA LYS A 9 13.70 0.17 4.82
C LYS A 9 13.84 -0.99 3.84
N ILE A 10 14.78 -1.89 4.13
CA ILE A 10 14.88 -3.22 3.54
C ILE A 10 14.79 -4.24 4.68
N ASP A 11 13.60 -4.87 4.79
CA ASP A 11 13.26 -5.85 5.80
C ASP A 11 12.00 -6.61 5.33
N SER A 12 12.18 -7.87 4.93
CA SER A 12 11.08 -8.70 4.41
C SER A 12 10.03 -9.06 5.47
N THR A 13 10.37 -8.88 6.76
CA THR A 13 9.46 -9.17 7.89
C THR A 13 8.67 -7.94 8.36
N ASP A 14 8.94 -6.76 7.81
CA ASP A 14 8.23 -5.54 8.16
C ASP A 14 6.80 -5.55 7.62
N SER A 15 5.81 -5.37 8.51
CA SER A 15 4.39 -5.42 8.15
C SER A 15 3.90 -4.28 7.25
N ILE A 16 4.69 -3.19 7.11
CA ILE A 16 4.32 -2.00 6.33
C ILE A 16 5.16 -1.88 5.05
N LEU A 17 6.48 -2.08 5.15
CA LEU A 17 7.43 -1.85 4.06
C LEU A 17 8.06 -3.14 3.51
N GLY A 18 7.74 -4.32 4.07
CA GLY A 18 8.29 -5.61 3.64
C GLY A 18 8.02 -5.92 2.15
N PHE A 19 6.91 -5.43 1.61
CA PHE A 19 6.57 -5.56 0.19
C PHE A 19 7.65 -5.01 -0.74
N PHE A 20 8.46 -4.04 -0.29
CA PHE A 20 9.45 -3.41 -1.14
C PHE A 20 10.62 -4.36 -1.50
N CYS A 21 10.89 -5.37 -0.67
CA CYS A 21 11.81 -6.44 -1.03
C CYS A 21 11.35 -7.19 -2.29
N GLY A 22 10.04 -7.45 -2.42
CA GLY A 22 9.45 -8.03 -3.63
C GLY A 22 9.61 -7.12 -4.86
N TRP A 23 9.45 -5.79 -4.70
CA TRP A 23 9.70 -4.83 -5.79
C TRP A 23 11.16 -4.89 -6.26
N VAL A 24 12.10 -4.85 -5.33
CA VAL A 24 13.54 -4.93 -5.65
C VAL A 24 13.86 -6.25 -6.35
N SER A 25 13.33 -7.38 -5.86
CA SER A 25 13.52 -8.69 -6.48
C SER A 25 12.96 -8.76 -7.90
N GLN A 26 11.80 -8.14 -8.15
CA GLN A 26 11.21 -8.13 -9.49
C GLN A 26 11.99 -7.21 -10.45
N LEU A 27 12.43 -6.04 -9.97
CA LEU A 27 13.30 -5.15 -10.74
C LEU A 27 14.66 -5.79 -11.04
N ALA A 28 15.24 -6.56 -10.12
CA ALA A 28 16.51 -7.26 -10.31
C ALA A 28 16.50 -8.22 -11.50
N LYS A 29 15.34 -8.72 -11.92
CA LYS A 29 15.20 -9.53 -13.14
C LYS A 29 15.36 -8.72 -14.44
N LYS A 30 15.33 -7.39 -14.36
CA LYS A 30 15.31 -6.46 -15.51
C LYS A 30 16.54 -5.55 -15.58
N TYR A 31 17.27 -5.41 -14.49
CA TYR A 31 18.47 -4.58 -14.40
C TYR A 31 19.72 -5.46 -14.23
N ASP A 32 20.85 -5.06 -14.83
CA ASP A 32 22.11 -5.79 -14.72
C ASP A 32 22.60 -5.85 -13.27
N PHE A 33 22.42 -4.73 -12.55
CA PHE A 33 22.78 -4.61 -11.14
C PHE A 33 21.91 -3.54 -10.45
N ILE A 34 21.53 -3.81 -9.20
CA ILE A 34 20.82 -2.86 -8.35
C ILE A 34 21.64 -2.59 -7.09
N THR A 35 21.90 -1.31 -6.83
CA THR A 35 22.41 -0.86 -5.54
C THR A 35 21.29 -0.22 -4.75
N VAL A 36 21.00 -0.74 -3.56
CA VAL A 36 19.99 -0.17 -2.65
C VAL A 36 20.68 0.52 -1.49
N VAL A 37 20.35 1.78 -1.26
CA VAL A 37 20.72 2.54 -0.05
C VAL A 37 19.44 2.76 0.76
N CYS A 38 19.35 2.16 1.95
CA CYS A 38 18.18 2.28 2.82
C CYS A 38 18.54 2.97 4.14
N LEU A 39 17.54 3.59 4.76
CA LEU A 39 17.72 4.21 6.07
C LEU A 39 17.92 3.13 7.16
N GLU A 40 17.19 2.00 7.06
CA GLU A 40 17.24 0.87 8.00
C GLU A 40 17.32 -0.45 7.22
N LYS A 41 18.23 -1.34 7.63
CA LYS A 41 18.41 -2.67 7.08
C LYS A 41 18.23 -3.73 8.16
N LYS A 42 17.42 -4.77 7.87
CA LYS A 42 17.24 -5.92 8.74
C LYS A 42 17.31 -7.23 7.95
N ILE A 43 16.33 -8.11 8.10
CA ILE A 43 16.28 -9.42 7.45
C ILE A 43 15.75 -9.25 6.02
N TYR A 44 16.48 -9.77 5.05
CA TYR A 44 16.05 -9.80 3.65
C TYR A 44 16.70 -10.96 2.90
N ASP A 45 16.02 -11.39 1.86
CA ASP A 45 16.53 -12.30 0.83
C ASP A 45 16.30 -11.64 -0.52
N LEU A 46 17.40 -11.27 -1.20
CA LEU A 46 17.39 -10.55 -2.47
C LEU A 46 18.36 -11.24 -3.46
N PRO A 47 18.12 -11.12 -4.78
CA PRO A 47 18.97 -11.72 -5.80
C PRO A 47 20.44 -11.27 -5.71
N GLU A 48 21.35 -12.10 -6.22
CA GLU A 48 22.81 -11.85 -6.17
C GLU A 48 23.26 -10.55 -6.86
N ASN A 49 22.48 -10.08 -7.84
CA ASN A 49 22.75 -8.80 -8.53
C ASN A 49 22.19 -7.58 -7.75
N VAL A 50 21.89 -7.73 -6.45
CA VAL A 50 21.45 -6.65 -5.57
C VAL A 50 22.41 -6.48 -4.40
N SER A 51 22.93 -5.27 -4.22
CA SER A 51 23.71 -4.90 -3.03
C SER A 51 22.94 -3.91 -2.16
N VAL A 52 22.93 -4.11 -0.82
CA VAL A 52 22.20 -3.28 0.13
C VAL A 52 23.14 -2.59 1.12
N TYR A 53 23.11 -1.26 1.15
CA TYR A 53 23.83 -0.40 2.08
C TYR A 53 22.87 0.28 3.04
N SER A 54 23.18 0.27 4.35
CA SER A 54 22.38 0.95 5.37
C SER A 54 22.97 2.29 5.78
N LEU A 55 22.09 3.27 6.02
CA LEU A 55 22.47 4.53 6.65
C LEU A 55 22.60 4.40 8.17
N GLY A 56 22.09 3.29 8.77
CA GLY A 56 22.36 2.89 10.14
C GLY A 56 21.29 3.31 11.14
N LYS A 57 20.05 3.42 10.74
CA LYS A 57 18.96 3.66 11.70
C LYS A 57 18.82 2.51 12.69
N GLU A 58 19.09 1.28 12.26
CA GLU A 58 19.15 0.09 13.12
C GLU A 58 20.22 0.17 14.21
N ASP A 59 21.30 0.94 13.95
CA ASP A 59 22.39 1.18 14.91
C ASP A 59 22.09 2.34 15.88
N GLY A 60 20.92 3.00 15.77
CA GLY A 60 20.54 4.14 16.60
C GLY A 60 21.29 5.43 16.33
N VAL A 61 22.01 5.55 15.19
CA VAL A 61 22.78 6.76 14.85
C VAL A 61 21.88 7.94 14.47
N GLY A 62 22.38 9.15 14.56
CA GLY A 62 21.63 10.37 14.31
C GLY A 62 21.60 10.81 12.84
N LYS A 63 20.76 11.80 12.51
CA LYS A 63 20.53 12.31 11.14
C LYS A 63 21.80 12.78 10.43
N LEU A 64 22.76 13.39 11.15
CA LEU A 64 24.01 13.84 10.56
C LEU A 64 24.88 12.67 10.05
N VAL A 65 24.82 11.53 10.76
CA VAL A 65 25.52 10.30 10.35
C VAL A 65 24.85 9.72 9.09
N TYR A 66 23.51 9.77 8.97
CA TYR A 66 22.81 9.34 7.76
C TYR A 66 23.28 10.16 6.54
N ILE A 67 23.35 11.49 6.68
CA ILE A 67 23.81 12.39 5.61
C ILE A 67 25.27 12.08 5.24
N TYR A 68 26.15 11.93 6.24
CA TYR A 68 27.56 11.57 6.01
C TYR A 68 27.68 10.21 5.28
N ARG A 69 27.00 9.17 5.77
CA ARG A 69 27.01 7.83 5.14
C ARG A 69 26.45 7.88 3.72
N MET A 70 25.38 8.65 3.49
CA MET A 70 24.80 8.84 2.17
C MET A 70 25.82 9.39 1.18
N TYR A 71 26.49 10.50 1.50
CA TYR A 71 27.51 11.08 0.61
C TYR A 71 28.75 10.20 0.46
N LYS A 72 29.15 9.50 1.52
CA LYS A 72 30.22 8.48 1.45
C LYS A 72 29.87 7.40 0.44
N TYR A 73 28.65 6.83 0.49
CA TYR A 73 28.20 5.82 -0.46
C TYR A 73 28.14 6.40 -1.88
N LEU A 74 27.52 7.55 -2.07
CA LEU A 74 27.46 8.20 -3.39
C LEU A 74 28.86 8.40 -4.00
N TYR A 75 29.83 8.82 -3.21
CA TYR A 75 31.21 8.95 -3.68
C TYR A 75 31.82 7.60 -4.06
N THR A 76 31.59 6.56 -3.24
CA THR A 76 32.17 5.22 -3.47
C THR A 76 31.56 4.56 -4.71
N ILE A 77 30.26 4.74 -4.96
CA ILE A 77 29.53 4.07 -6.04
C ILE A 77 29.26 4.98 -7.25
N LYS A 78 29.85 6.16 -7.33
CA LYS A 78 29.54 7.20 -8.32
C LYS A 78 29.53 6.76 -9.80
N ASN A 79 30.27 5.71 -10.14
CA ASN A 79 30.39 5.18 -11.51
C ASN A 79 29.67 3.82 -11.68
N SER A 80 28.86 3.40 -10.69
CA SER A 80 28.24 2.06 -10.67
C SER A 80 26.75 2.05 -10.93
N TYR A 81 26.15 3.19 -11.30
CA TYR A 81 24.72 3.29 -11.63
C TYR A 81 24.50 4.28 -12.77
N ASP A 82 23.44 4.06 -13.52
CA ASP A 82 23.08 4.81 -14.72
C ASP A 82 21.81 5.66 -14.48
N ALA A 83 21.00 5.31 -13.49
CA ALA A 83 19.79 6.04 -13.06
C ALA A 83 19.56 5.88 -11.54
N VAL A 84 18.76 6.79 -10.99
CA VAL A 84 18.39 6.79 -9.56
C VAL A 84 16.88 6.69 -9.40
N PHE A 85 16.42 5.73 -8.60
CA PHE A 85 15.03 5.59 -8.19
C PHE A 85 14.88 5.82 -6.68
N ILE A 86 14.06 6.80 -6.29
CA ILE A 86 13.85 7.17 -4.89
C ILE A 86 12.44 6.80 -4.48
N HIS A 87 12.33 5.83 -3.57
CA HIS A 87 11.06 5.36 -3.06
C HIS A 87 10.66 6.13 -1.80
N MET A 88 9.62 6.96 -1.92
CA MET A 88 8.91 7.72 -0.87
C MET A 88 9.67 8.91 -0.27
N ASN A 89 10.95 8.78 0.04
CA ASN A 89 11.72 9.78 0.82
C ASN A 89 12.31 10.87 -0.07
N GLN A 90 11.54 11.93 -0.31
CA GLN A 90 11.95 13.09 -1.12
C GLN A 90 13.24 13.79 -0.63
N GLU A 91 13.61 13.60 0.63
CA GLU A 91 14.79 14.16 1.26
C GLU A 91 16.08 13.78 0.51
N TYR A 92 16.15 12.59 -0.04
CA TYR A 92 17.30 12.14 -0.84
C TYR A 92 17.45 12.94 -2.15
N VAL A 93 16.30 13.30 -2.78
CA VAL A 93 16.34 14.18 -3.95
C VAL A 93 16.78 15.58 -3.55
N VAL A 94 16.30 16.12 -2.46
CA VAL A 94 16.70 17.45 -1.98
C VAL A 94 18.20 17.51 -1.67
N LEU A 95 18.75 16.45 -1.08
CA LEU A 95 20.15 16.38 -0.69
C LEU A 95 21.11 16.15 -1.88
N ALA A 96 20.75 15.34 -2.86
CA ALA A 96 21.67 14.92 -3.93
C ALA A 96 21.15 15.20 -5.36
N GLY A 97 19.92 15.66 -5.53
CA GLY A 97 19.33 15.86 -6.86
C GLY A 97 20.07 16.87 -7.73
N LEU A 98 20.63 17.93 -7.13
CA LEU A 98 21.46 18.89 -7.86
C LEU A 98 22.75 18.22 -8.39
N TYR A 99 23.40 17.38 -7.58
CA TYR A 99 24.57 16.61 -7.99
C TYR A 99 24.23 15.70 -9.17
N TRP A 100 23.17 14.88 -9.08
CA TRP A 100 22.79 14.00 -10.18
C TRP A 100 22.44 14.77 -11.46
N LYS A 101 21.77 15.92 -11.32
CA LYS A 101 21.45 16.79 -12.46
C LYS A 101 22.72 17.33 -13.14
N MET A 102 23.74 17.74 -12.36
CA MET A 102 25.00 18.23 -12.90
C MET A 102 25.81 17.15 -13.63
N VAL A 103 25.75 15.91 -13.17
CA VAL A 103 26.46 14.77 -13.81
C VAL A 103 25.61 14.06 -14.85
N GLY A 104 24.40 14.55 -15.15
CA GLY A 104 23.53 14.01 -16.20
C GLY A 104 22.84 12.69 -15.87
N ILE A 105 22.74 12.31 -14.58
CA ILE A 105 22.10 11.08 -14.14
C ILE A 105 20.60 11.37 -13.87
N PRO A 106 19.67 10.64 -14.54
CA PRO A 106 18.24 10.83 -14.34
C PRO A 106 17.79 10.35 -12.95
N VAL A 107 16.85 11.10 -12.36
CA VAL A 107 16.31 10.86 -11.04
C VAL A 107 14.80 10.65 -11.13
N TYR A 108 14.32 9.54 -10.59
CA TYR A 108 12.92 9.14 -10.55
C TYR A 108 12.44 9.08 -9.12
N LEU A 109 11.41 9.86 -8.77
CA LEU A 109 10.87 9.94 -7.41
C LEU A 109 9.50 9.27 -7.34
N TRP A 110 9.35 8.27 -6.50
CA TRP A 110 8.05 7.72 -6.13
C TRP A 110 7.48 8.44 -4.91
N ARG A 111 6.38 9.17 -5.08
CA ARG A 111 5.74 9.88 -3.99
C ARG A 111 4.22 9.93 -4.14
N ASN A 112 3.53 9.24 -3.25
CA ASN A 112 2.07 9.13 -3.25
C ASN A 112 1.48 9.70 -1.94
N HIS A 113 1.48 11.01 -1.80
CA HIS A 113 0.96 11.69 -0.61
C HIS A 113 0.07 12.88 -1.02
N PRO A 114 -1.10 13.10 -0.38
CA PRO A 114 -2.04 14.17 -0.76
C PRO A 114 -1.49 15.58 -0.48
N HIS A 115 -0.55 15.72 0.45
CA HIS A 115 0.05 17.01 0.81
C HIS A 115 1.50 17.11 0.36
N GLY A 116 1.95 18.33 0.06
CA GLY A 116 3.33 18.64 -0.27
C GLY A 116 3.69 20.06 0.16
N ASP A 117 4.95 20.26 0.51
CA ASP A 117 5.58 21.50 0.94
C ASP A 117 6.58 22.06 -0.09
N LEU A 118 7.37 23.06 0.31
CA LEU A 118 8.42 23.63 -0.56
C LEU A 118 9.51 22.61 -0.90
N PHE A 119 9.88 21.72 0.03
CA PHE A 119 10.86 20.66 -0.22
C PHE A 119 10.33 19.63 -1.21
N THR A 120 9.02 19.34 -1.15
CA THR A 120 8.35 18.49 -2.15
C THR A 120 8.45 19.13 -3.55
N ARG A 121 8.15 20.43 -3.67
CA ARG A 121 8.26 21.14 -4.95
C ARG A 121 9.68 21.16 -5.50
N LEU A 122 10.66 21.35 -4.62
CA LEU A 122 12.08 21.30 -4.99
C LEU A 122 12.47 19.88 -5.47
N ALA A 123 12.07 18.85 -4.75
CA ALA A 123 12.32 17.46 -5.14
C ALA A 123 11.71 17.14 -6.51
N ILE A 124 10.46 17.55 -6.76
CA ILE A 124 9.80 17.38 -8.06
C ILE A 124 10.60 18.09 -9.18
N LYS A 125 11.05 19.33 -8.95
CA LYS A 125 11.83 20.10 -9.93
C LYS A 125 13.21 19.50 -10.23
N LEU A 126 13.79 18.81 -9.26
CA LEU A 126 15.10 18.14 -9.41
C LEU A 126 14.96 16.70 -9.96
N SER A 127 13.77 16.16 -9.99
CA SER A 127 13.48 14.84 -10.57
C SER A 127 13.23 14.94 -12.07
N THR A 128 13.69 13.93 -12.80
CA THR A 128 13.38 13.73 -14.22
C THR A 128 11.89 13.41 -14.37
N GLU A 129 11.39 12.48 -13.55
CA GLU A 129 9.98 12.13 -13.50
C GLU A 129 9.58 11.73 -12.08
N VAL A 130 8.29 11.95 -11.75
CA VAL A 130 7.72 11.62 -10.42
C VAL A 130 6.56 10.66 -10.59
N PHE A 131 6.60 9.57 -9.84
CA PHE A 131 5.58 8.52 -9.88
C PHE A 131 4.59 8.65 -8.73
N TYR A 132 3.33 8.41 -9.03
CA TYR A 132 2.25 8.39 -8.04
C TYR A 132 1.21 7.32 -8.41
N THR A 133 0.36 6.92 -7.45
CA THR A 133 -0.67 5.89 -7.64
C THR A 133 -2.09 6.45 -7.50
N SER A 134 -2.26 7.60 -6.85
CA SER A 134 -3.56 8.22 -6.63
C SER A 134 -3.68 9.53 -7.40
N PRO A 135 -4.75 9.75 -8.19
CA PRO A 135 -5.02 11.04 -8.84
C PRO A 135 -5.10 12.22 -7.87
N MET A 136 -5.40 11.96 -6.59
CA MET A 136 -5.44 12.98 -5.52
C MET A 136 -4.07 13.23 -4.88
N SER A 137 -3.01 12.57 -5.33
CA SER A 137 -1.65 12.86 -4.87
C SER A 137 -1.24 14.29 -5.20
N PHE A 138 -0.50 14.94 -4.28
CA PHE A 138 0.05 16.27 -4.51
C PHE A 138 0.90 16.33 -5.79
N THR A 139 1.58 15.25 -6.13
CA THR A 139 2.44 15.14 -7.30
C THR A 139 1.67 15.02 -8.62
N ALA A 140 0.41 14.54 -8.60
CA ALA A 140 -0.39 14.33 -9.80
C ALA A 140 -0.61 15.57 -10.69
N LYS A 141 -0.50 16.77 -10.11
CA LYS A 141 -0.71 18.06 -10.80
C LYS A 141 0.52 18.64 -11.51
N PHE A 142 1.64 17.93 -11.51
CA PHE A 142 2.87 18.38 -12.15
C PHE A 142 3.09 17.66 -13.49
N ASN A 143 3.60 18.41 -14.50
CA ASN A 143 3.75 17.90 -15.87
C ASN A 143 4.76 16.75 -16.00
N ASN A 144 5.76 16.69 -15.10
CA ASN A 144 6.73 15.59 -15.04
C ASN A 144 6.29 14.47 -14.09
N SER A 145 4.99 14.24 -13.97
CA SER A 145 4.44 13.22 -13.07
C SER A 145 3.64 12.20 -13.86
N LYS A 146 3.80 10.92 -13.49
CA LYS A 146 3.17 9.78 -14.15
C LYS A 146 2.46 8.89 -13.14
N ILE A 147 1.22 8.50 -13.47
CA ILE A 147 0.49 7.50 -12.69
C ILE A 147 1.07 6.12 -12.93
N MET A 148 1.23 5.35 -11.88
CA MET A 148 1.82 4.02 -11.92
C MET A 148 0.92 3.00 -11.21
N PRO A 149 0.99 1.71 -11.57
CA PRO A 149 0.38 0.63 -10.82
C PRO A 149 0.83 0.61 -9.36
N VAL A 150 0.00 0.07 -8.48
CA VAL A 150 0.33 -0.07 -7.04
C VAL A 150 1.40 -1.12 -6.80
N GLY A 151 1.49 -2.13 -7.66
CA GLY A 151 2.50 -3.18 -7.62
C GLY A 151 2.31 -4.16 -6.47
N ILE A 152 1.24 -4.96 -6.52
CA ILE A 152 1.04 -6.06 -5.59
C ILE A 152 1.62 -7.37 -6.13
N ASP A 153 2.11 -8.20 -5.24
CA ASP A 153 2.58 -9.54 -5.59
C ASP A 153 1.39 -10.50 -5.77
N THR A 154 1.00 -10.75 -7.03
CA THR A 154 -0.10 -11.65 -7.37
C THR A 154 0.27 -13.14 -7.22
N SER A 155 1.52 -13.47 -6.95
CA SER A 155 1.89 -14.84 -6.56
C SER A 155 1.56 -15.13 -5.09
N LEU A 156 1.65 -14.12 -4.24
CA LEU A 156 1.28 -14.15 -2.82
C LEU A 156 -0.22 -13.89 -2.62
N PHE A 157 -0.74 -12.84 -3.25
CA PHE A 157 -2.15 -12.46 -3.17
C PHE A 157 -2.94 -13.08 -4.32
N LYS A 158 -3.53 -14.24 -4.08
CA LYS A 158 -4.39 -14.98 -5.00
C LYS A 158 -5.36 -15.83 -4.18
N PRO A 159 -6.47 -16.29 -4.78
CA PRO A 159 -7.37 -17.22 -4.11
C PRO A 159 -6.63 -18.50 -3.71
N ILE A 160 -6.77 -18.90 -2.45
CA ILE A 160 -6.14 -20.12 -1.94
C ILE A 160 -7.00 -21.31 -2.34
N SER A 161 -6.41 -22.25 -3.07
CA SER A 161 -7.11 -23.47 -3.53
C SER A 161 -7.59 -24.29 -2.32
N GLY A 162 -8.86 -24.75 -2.38
CA GLY A 162 -9.45 -25.53 -1.28
C GLY A 162 -9.93 -24.70 -0.08
N TYR A 163 -9.74 -23.40 -0.08
CA TYR A 163 -10.25 -22.52 0.98
C TYR A 163 -11.72 -22.20 0.74
N THR A 164 -12.58 -22.53 1.71
CA THR A 164 -14.01 -22.19 1.64
C THR A 164 -14.23 -20.85 2.32
N ARG A 165 -14.71 -19.86 1.58
CA ARG A 165 -15.09 -18.57 2.15
C ARG A 165 -16.23 -18.71 3.13
N LYS A 166 -16.09 -18.07 4.28
CA LYS A 166 -17.18 -17.95 5.24
C LYS A 166 -18.30 -17.11 4.61
N LYS A 167 -19.50 -17.68 4.52
CA LYS A 167 -20.67 -16.97 3.98
C LYS A 167 -20.98 -15.71 4.82
N HIS A 168 -21.40 -14.66 4.14
CA HIS A 168 -21.81 -13.39 4.73
C HIS A 168 -20.71 -12.80 5.65
N SER A 169 -19.47 -12.94 5.26
CA SER A 169 -18.32 -12.46 6.03
C SER A 169 -17.67 -11.24 5.39
N VAL A 170 -17.37 -10.28 6.25
CA VAL A 170 -16.70 -9.03 5.92
C VAL A 170 -15.38 -8.98 6.66
N CYS A 171 -14.30 -8.52 6.04
CA CYS A 171 -13.06 -8.20 6.75
C CYS A 171 -12.66 -6.75 6.51
N MET A 172 -12.04 -6.15 7.53
CA MET A 172 -11.29 -4.90 7.48
C MET A 172 -9.85 -5.20 7.89
N VAL A 173 -8.89 -4.95 7.02
CA VAL A 173 -7.45 -5.20 7.29
C VAL A 173 -6.72 -3.88 7.18
N SER A 174 -6.32 -3.32 8.31
CA SER A 174 -5.60 -2.05 8.38
C SER A 174 -5.04 -1.80 9.77
N ARG A 175 -4.11 -0.86 9.90
CA ARG A 175 -3.80 -0.29 11.21
C ARG A 175 -5.08 0.28 11.84
N ILE A 176 -5.30 0.02 13.12
CA ILE A 176 -6.46 0.56 13.83
C ILE A 176 -6.23 2.05 14.12
N SER A 177 -6.99 2.91 13.45
CA SER A 177 -6.93 4.36 13.63
C SER A 177 -8.21 5.02 13.08
N PRO A 178 -8.60 6.23 13.55
CA PRO A 178 -9.84 6.90 13.15
C PRO A 178 -9.97 7.13 11.65
N ILE A 179 -8.86 7.35 10.94
CA ILE A 179 -8.86 7.57 9.49
C ILE A 179 -9.38 6.35 8.70
N LYS A 180 -9.37 5.16 9.31
CA LYS A 180 -9.81 3.90 8.68
C LYS A 180 -11.31 3.66 8.79
N GLY A 181 -12.04 4.43 9.60
CA GLY A 181 -13.50 4.40 9.69
C GLY A 181 -14.05 3.07 10.23
N ILE A 182 -13.32 2.43 11.15
CA ILE A 182 -13.75 1.13 11.70
C ILE A 182 -15.06 1.28 12.47
N GLU A 183 -15.26 2.40 13.17
CA GLU A 183 -16.49 2.76 13.85
C GLU A 183 -17.70 2.75 12.90
N ILE A 184 -17.56 3.32 11.70
CA ILE A 184 -18.61 3.34 10.69
C ILE A 184 -18.92 1.92 10.20
N GLY A 185 -17.90 1.08 10.04
CA GLY A 185 -18.06 -0.34 9.69
C GLY A 185 -18.84 -1.12 10.77
N LEU A 186 -18.54 -0.87 12.05
CA LEU A 186 -19.24 -1.48 13.19
C LEU A 186 -20.72 -1.04 13.24
N GLU A 187 -20.97 0.25 13.05
CA GLU A 187 -22.34 0.79 13.00
C GLU A 187 -23.15 0.21 11.82
N ALA A 188 -22.53 0.09 10.64
CA ALA A 188 -23.15 -0.52 9.47
C ALA A 188 -23.49 -2.00 9.68
N VAL A 189 -22.59 -2.76 10.31
CA VAL A 189 -22.83 -4.17 10.66
C VAL A 189 -23.95 -4.28 11.68
N LYS A 190 -24.01 -3.39 12.68
CA LYS A 190 -25.13 -3.33 13.63
C LYS A 190 -26.47 -3.11 12.91
N GLU A 191 -26.54 -2.14 11.98
CA GLU A 191 -27.73 -1.84 11.21
C GLU A 191 -28.22 -3.07 10.40
N LEU A 192 -27.29 -3.82 9.80
CA LEU A 192 -27.60 -5.07 9.09
C LEU A 192 -28.17 -6.13 10.02
N ILE A 193 -27.57 -6.34 11.19
CA ILE A 193 -28.02 -7.32 12.18
C ILE A 193 -29.41 -6.94 12.72
N ASP A 194 -29.62 -5.67 13.05
CA ASP A 194 -30.90 -5.15 13.54
C ASP A 194 -32.02 -5.31 12.48
N SER A 195 -31.65 -5.28 11.17
CA SER A 195 -32.58 -5.55 10.07
C SER A 195 -32.81 -7.04 9.77
N GLY A 196 -32.22 -7.95 10.53
CA GLY A 196 -32.32 -9.41 10.36
C GLY A 196 -31.32 -9.99 9.33
N THR A 197 -30.41 -9.20 8.79
CA THR A 197 -29.39 -9.68 7.86
C THR A 197 -28.22 -10.28 8.65
N GLN A 198 -27.97 -11.59 8.50
CA GLN A 198 -26.82 -12.22 9.13
C GLN A 198 -25.52 -11.81 8.41
N VAL A 199 -24.60 -11.22 9.15
CA VAL A 199 -23.28 -10.81 8.66
C VAL A 199 -22.26 -10.94 9.79
N SER A 200 -21.01 -11.27 9.47
CA SER A 200 -19.91 -11.24 10.43
C SER A 200 -18.81 -10.31 9.96
N LEU A 201 -18.16 -9.60 10.89
CA LEU A 201 -17.04 -8.69 10.62
C LEU A 201 -15.79 -9.15 11.37
N THR A 202 -14.69 -9.29 10.65
CA THR A 202 -13.36 -9.50 11.22
C THR A 202 -12.52 -8.24 10.98
N VAL A 203 -12.09 -7.59 12.07
CA VAL A 203 -11.19 -6.44 12.04
C VAL A 203 -9.80 -6.90 12.38
N VAL A 204 -8.86 -6.76 11.44
CA VAL A 204 -7.46 -7.23 11.59
C VAL A 204 -6.51 -6.06 11.61
N GLY A 205 -5.73 -5.94 12.67
CA GLY A 205 -4.73 -4.90 12.83
C GLY A 205 -4.51 -4.50 14.28
N SER A 206 -3.50 -3.66 14.50
CA SER A 206 -3.17 -3.14 15.83
C SER A 206 -3.15 -1.61 15.82
N PRO A 207 -3.48 -0.97 16.95
CA PRO A 207 -3.37 0.48 17.10
C PRO A 207 -1.90 0.91 17.27
N LEU A 208 -1.61 2.16 16.96
CA LEU A 208 -0.42 2.81 17.50
C LEU A 208 -0.70 3.27 18.95
N PRO A 209 0.34 3.55 19.78
CA PRO A 209 0.14 4.01 21.15
C PRO A 209 -0.83 5.18 21.31
N LYS A 210 -0.83 6.13 20.34
CA LYS A 210 -1.75 7.27 20.31
C LYS A 210 -3.21 6.90 20.00
N ASP A 211 -3.45 5.74 19.41
CA ASP A 211 -4.77 5.27 18.95
C ASP A 211 -5.38 4.20 19.89
N GLU A 212 -4.74 3.89 21.03
CA GLU A 212 -5.20 2.88 22.00
C GLU A 212 -6.57 3.21 22.60
N LEU A 213 -6.84 4.49 22.92
CA LEU A 213 -8.14 4.93 23.42
C LEU A 213 -9.24 4.75 22.37
N TYR A 214 -8.93 5.01 21.10
CA TYR A 214 -9.86 4.74 20.00
C TYR A 214 -10.15 3.24 19.90
N TYR A 215 -9.14 2.39 19.98
CA TYR A 215 -9.34 0.93 19.95
C TYR A 215 -10.19 0.44 21.11
N ALA A 216 -9.96 0.95 22.32
CA ALA A 216 -10.79 0.65 23.48
C ALA A 216 -12.26 1.06 23.25
N SER A 217 -12.52 2.22 22.64
CA SER A 217 -13.89 2.66 22.32
C SER A 217 -14.59 1.75 21.33
N LEU A 218 -13.88 1.20 20.32
CA LEU A 218 -14.44 0.24 19.36
C LEU A 218 -14.86 -1.07 20.06
N LYS A 219 -14.02 -1.58 20.98
CA LYS A 219 -14.36 -2.78 21.80
C LYS A 219 -15.57 -2.53 22.70
N SER A 220 -15.61 -1.37 23.33
CA SER A 220 -16.76 -0.96 24.15
C SER A 220 -18.04 -0.86 23.34
N PHE A 221 -17.97 -0.33 22.10
CA PHE A 221 -19.12 -0.29 21.19
C PHE A 221 -19.64 -1.69 20.89
N VAL A 222 -18.79 -2.65 20.58
CA VAL A 222 -19.15 -4.04 20.30
C VAL A 222 -19.80 -4.68 21.53
N HIS A 223 -19.25 -4.47 22.72
CA HIS A 223 -19.80 -5.00 23.98
C HIS A 223 -21.17 -4.40 24.29
N ASN A 224 -21.29 -3.08 24.28
CA ASN A 224 -22.52 -2.37 24.65
C ASN A 224 -23.69 -2.61 23.70
N ASN A 225 -23.42 -3.00 22.45
CA ASN A 225 -24.43 -3.32 21.45
C ASN A 225 -24.64 -4.83 21.24
N ASN A 226 -24.08 -5.69 22.12
CA ASN A 226 -24.19 -7.16 22.05
C ASN A 226 -23.73 -7.76 20.70
N LEU A 227 -22.71 -7.16 20.06
CA LEU A 227 -22.20 -7.59 18.75
C LEU A 227 -21.10 -8.66 18.84
N GLY A 228 -20.75 -9.16 20.04
CA GLY A 228 -19.65 -10.09 20.25
C GLY A 228 -19.75 -11.42 19.49
N ALA A 229 -20.97 -11.86 19.11
CA ALA A 229 -21.15 -13.04 18.28
C ALA A 229 -20.89 -12.78 16.78
N TYR A 230 -20.84 -11.53 16.35
CA TYR A 230 -20.76 -11.11 14.96
C TYR A 230 -19.46 -10.40 14.61
N VAL A 231 -18.78 -9.79 15.60
CA VAL A 231 -17.59 -8.98 15.40
C VAL A 231 -16.41 -9.61 16.13
N GLN A 232 -15.32 -9.82 15.38
CA GLN A 232 -14.04 -10.31 15.91
C GLN A 232 -12.94 -9.29 15.64
N PHE A 233 -12.12 -8.99 16.66
CA PHE A 233 -10.87 -8.28 16.52
C PHE A 233 -9.70 -9.26 16.55
N MET A 234 -8.78 -9.10 15.60
CA MET A 234 -7.53 -9.84 15.50
C MET A 234 -6.36 -8.85 15.48
N ASP A 235 -5.26 -9.20 16.11
CA ASP A 235 -4.04 -8.40 16.05
C ASP A 235 -3.47 -8.35 14.62
N ALA A 236 -2.52 -7.44 14.39
CA ALA A 236 -1.81 -7.37 13.12
C ALA A 236 -1.10 -8.69 12.83
N VAL A 237 -1.26 -9.19 11.62
CA VAL A 237 -0.65 -10.43 11.14
C VAL A 237 0.44 -10.13 10.10
N PRO A 238 1.43 -11.02 9.91
CA PRO A 238 2.39 -10.93 8.81
C PRO A 238 1.71 -10.93 7.44
N GLN A 239 2.36 -10.31 6.45
CA GLN A 239 1.79 -10.11 5.11
C GLN A 239 1.36 -11.42 4.43
N ASN A 240 2.10 -12.51 4.62
CA ASN A 240 1.74 -13.82 4.07
C ASN A 240 0.44 -14.40 4.65
N MET A 241 0.08 -14.06 5.88
CA MET A 241 -1.20 -14.46 6.50
C MET A 241 -2.37 -13.56 6.08
N VAL A 242 -2.11 -12.36 5.58
CA VAL A 242 -3.16 -11.44 5.10
C VAL A 242 -3.91 -12.04 3.90
N SER A 243 -3.23 -12.79 3.03
CA SER A 243 -3.86 -13.48 1.89
C SER A 243 -4.89 -14.54 2.33
N GLU A 244 -4.67 -15.21 3.47
CA GLU A 244 -5.61 -16.16 4.07
C GLU A 244 -6.87 -15.44 4.58
N ILE A 245 -6.68 -14.29 5.23
CA ILE A 245 -7.79 -13.45 5.70
C ILE A 245 -8.66 -13.02 4.51
N PHE A 246 -8.07 -12.49 3.45
CA PHE A 246 -8.82 -12.08 2.27
C PHE A 246 -9.48 -13.24 1.55
N SER A 247 -8.79 -14.39 1.41
CA SER A 247 -9.35 -15.59 0.79
C SER A 247 -10.50 -16.21 1.60
N GLY A 248 -10.48 -16.05 2.93
CA GLY A 248 -11.50 -16.57 3.84
C GLY A 248 -12.78 -15.74 3.94
N HIS A 249 -12.78 -14.48 3.44
CA HIS A 249 -13.91 -13.58 3.54
C HIS A 249 -14.53 -13.26 2.18
N GLU A 250 -15.85 -13.01 2.15
CA GLU A 250 -16.55 -12.64 0.90
C GLU A 250 -16.33 -11.19 0.52
N ILE A 251 -16.30 -10.29 1.51
CA ILE A 251 -16.23 -8.84 1.31
C ILE A 251 -15.02 -8.27 2.05
N TYR A 252 -14.30 -7.38 1.39
CA TYR A 252 -13.31 -6.50 1.99
C TYR A 252 -13.87 -5.09 2.11
N LEU A 253 -14.01 -4.59 3.34
CA LEU A 253 -14.49 -3.25 3.64
C LEU A 253 -13.31 -2.31 3.93
N ASN A 254 -13.19 -1.23 3.15
CA ASN A 254 -12.18 -0.19 3.35
C ASN A 254 -12.81 1.20 3.38
N LEU A 255 -12.86 1.79 4.55
CA LEU A 255 -13.46 3.11 4.79
C LEU A 255 -12.40 4.19 5.03
N THR A 256 -11.20 4.02 4.48
CA THR A 256 -10.16 5.05 4.50
C THR A 256 -10.65 6.29 3.75
N THR A 257 -10.34 7.47 4.29
CA THR A 257 -10.66 8.75 3.63
C THR A 257 -9.93 8.90 2.30
N ASP A 258 -10.46 9.79 1.44
CA ASP A 258 -9.87 10.11 0.15
C ASP A 258 -8.40 10.57 0.23
N GLY A 259 -7.66 10.42 -0.86
CA GLY A 259 -6.32 11.00 -1.04
C GLY A 259 -5.21 9.98 -1.29
N SER A 260 -5.21 8.81 -0.64
CA SER A 260 -4.21 7.77 -0.86
C SER A 260 -4.82 6.50 -1.42
N PHE A 261 -4.03 5.76 -2.19
CA PHE A 261 -4.41 4.44 -2.67
C PHE A 261 -3.95 3.38 -1.65
N ASP A 262 -4.90 2.74 -0.97
CA ASP A 262 -4.61 1.62 -0.07
C ASP A 262 -4.34 0.33 -0.87
N LYS A 263 -3.14 -0.21 -0.80
CA LYS A 263 -2.74 -1.45 -1.46
C LYS A 263 -3.63 -2.64 -1.10
N THR A 264 -4.08 -2.69 0.14
CA THR A 264 -4.94 -3.76 0.67
C THR A 264 -6.23 -3.95 -0.14
N ILE A 265 -6.68 -2.92 -0.88
CA ILE A 265 -7.83 -3.04 -1.78
C ILE A 265 -7.50 -3.97 -2.94
N VAL A 266 -6.36 -3.77 -3.60
CA VAL A 266 -5.93 -4.64 -4.70
C VAL A 266 -5.59 -6.03 -4.19
N GLU A 267 -4.93 -6.14 -3.03
CA GLU A 267 -4.57 -7.41 -2.39
C GLU A 267 -5.82 -8.24 -2.07
N ALA A 268 -6.86 -7.62 -1.53
CA ALA A 268 -8.14 -8.27 -1.23
C ALA A 268 -8.86 -8.74 -2.51
N VAL A 269 -8.92 -7.88 -3.53
CA VAL A 269 -9.51 -8.23 -4.83
C VAL A 269 -8.74 -9.36 -5.50
N ALA A 270 -7.42 -9.35 -5.45
CA ALA A 270 -6.57 -10.42 -5.98
C ALA A 270 -6.84 -11.76 -5.30
N CYS A 271 -7.12 -11.77 -3.99
CA CYS A 271 -7.57 -12.94 -3.25
C CYS A 271 -9.04 -13.29 -3.50
N GLY A 272 -9.77 -12.49 -4.29
CA GLY A 272 -11.16 -12.70 -4.71
C GLY A 272 -12.19 -12.22 -3.71
N ALA A 273 -11.85 -11.37 -2.73
CA ALA A 273 -12.83 -10.67 -1.91
C ALA A 273 -13.44 -9.49 -2.71
N VAL A 274 -14.75 -9.27 -2.54
CA VAL A 274 -15.46 -8.15 -3.17
C VAL A 274 -15.15 -6.87 -2.39
N PRO A 275 -14.61 -5.81 -3.01
CA PRO A 275 -14.33 -4.57 -2.30
C PRO A 275 -15.59 -3.74 -2.11
N VAL A 276 -15.80 -3.21 -0.90
CA VAL A 276 -16.72 -2.11 -0.60
C VAL A 276 -15.88 -1.00 0.01
N ILE A 277 -15.76 0.13 -0.70
CA ILE A 277 -14.82 1.18 -0.35
C ILE A 277 -15.46 2.56 -0.34
N SER A 278 -15.00 3.45 0.53
CA SER A 278 -15.45 4.85 0.55
C SER A 278 -14.48 5.82 -0.12
N ASN A 279 -13.30 5.36 -0.52
CA ASN A 279 -12.26 6.19 -1.12
C ASN A 279 -12.58 6.51 -2.58
N LYS A 280 -13.09 7.73 -2.83
CA LYS A 280 -13.44 8.22 -4.17
C LYS A 280 -12.25 8.42 -5.11
N SER A 281 -11.01 8.40 -4.60
CA SER A 281 -9.80 8.43 -5.46
C SER A 281 -9.72 7.24 -6.42
N LEU A 282 -10.48 6.18 -6.17
CA LEU A 282 -10.49 4.95 -6.96
C LEU A 282 -11.73 4.80 -7.87
N SER A 283 -12.62 5.80 -7.90
CA SER A 283 -13.86 5.75 -8.67
C SER A 283 -13.66 5.62 -10.19
N SER A 284 -12.50 6.01 -10.70
CA SER A 284 -12.13 5.82 -12.12
C SER A 284 -11.49 4.45 -12.41
N MET A 285 -11.21 3.65 -11.39
CA MET A 285 -10.46 2.39 -11.49
C MET A 285 -11.30 1.17 -11.09
N LEU A 286 -12.33 1.38 -10.28
CA LEU A 286 -13.23 0.34 -9.79
C LEU A 286 -14.66 0.59 -10.26
N PRO A 287 -15.48 -0.46 -10.40
CA PRO A 287 -16.91 -0.31 -10.68
C PRO A 287 -17.58 0.59 -9.64
N GLU A 288 -18.50 1.43 -10.07
CA GLU A 288 -19.29 2.31 -9.17
C GLU A 288 -19.97 1.52 -8.05
N LEU A 289 -20.40 0.30 -8.34
CA LEU A 289 -20.97 -0.62 -7.37
C LEU A 289 -20.06 -0.90 -6.16
N CYS A 290 -18.74 -0.80 -6.31
CA CYS A 290 -17.78 -1.00 -5.23
C CYS A 290 -17.59 0.25 -4.35
N ILE A 291 -18.12 1.41 -4.77
CA ILE A 291 -17.94 2.69 -4.09
C ILE A 291 -19.16 3.02 -3.25
N THR A 292 -18.95 3.45 -2.01
CA THR A 292 -20.02 3.86 -1.10
C THR A 292 -19.71 5.19 -0.44
N GLU A 293 -20.75 5.87 0.04
CA GLU A 293 -20.57 7.03 0.92
C GLU A 293 -20.05 6.58 2.30
N ARG A 294 -19.21 7.40 2.93
CA ARG A 294 -18.60 7.10 4.23
C ARG A 294 -19.55 7.42 5.39
N ASN A 295 -20.70 6.74 5.41
CA ASN A 295 -21.67 6.77 6.52
C ASN A 295 -22.28 5.37 6.75
N PRO A 296 -22.74 5.07 7.98
CA PRO A 296 -23.18 3.72 8.35
C PRO A 296 -24.27 3.16 7.43
N LYS A 297 -25.29 3.96 7.11
CA LYS A 297 -26.43 3.53 6.30
C LYS A 297 -26.05 3.16 4.86
N ALA A 298 -25.25 4.01 4.21
CA ALA A 298 -24.79 3.73 2.85
C ALA A 298 -23.84 2.51 2.82
N VAL A 299 -22.99 2.36 3.84
CA VAL A 299 -22.11 1.19 3.99
C VAL A 299 -22.93 -0.08 4.22
N ALA A 300 -23.96 -0.06 5.05
CA ALA A 300 -24.84 -1.21 5.28
C ALA A 300 -25.55 -1.63 3.98
N GLU A 301 -26.07 -0.67 3.21
CA GLU A 301 -26.69 -0.95 1.92
C GLU A 301 -25.69 -1.55 0.91
N ALA A 302 -24.50 -0.98 0.80
CA ALA A 302 -23.45 -1.49 -0.09
C ALA A 302 -23.00 -2.91 0.31
N LEU A 303 -22.84 -3.19 1.60
CA LEU A 303 -22.52 -4.54 2.10
C LEU A 303 -23.64 -5.53 1.76
N LYS A 304 -24.92 -5.15 1.98
CA LYS A 304 -26.08 -5.99 1.63
C LYS A 304 -26.11 -6.34 0.15
N ASN A 305 -25.84 -5.37 -0.72
CA ASN A 305 -25.78 -5.58 -2.17
C ASN A 305 -24.62 -6.50 -2.56
N ALA A 306 -23.42 -6.28 -1.97
CA ALA A 306 -22.22 -7.06 -2.25
C ALA A 306 -22.32 -8.54 -1.82
N LEU A 307 -23.25 -8.89 -0.93
CA LEU A 307 -23.54 -10.27 -0.56
C LEU A 307 -24.28 -11.05 -1.66
N SER A 308 -24.94 -10.37 -2.61
CA SER A 308 -25.73 -11.05 -3.65
C SER A 308 -24.84 -11.68 -4.73
N ALA A 309 -25.23 -12.85 -5.24
CA ALA A 309 -24.52 -13.55 -6.31
C ALA A 309 -24.56 -12.74 -7.63
N GLU A 310 -25.67 -12.08 -7.94
CA GLU A 310 -25.82 -11.25 -9.12
C GLU A 310 -24.85 -10.07 -9.11
N TYR A 311 -24.66 -9.43 -7.97
CA TYR A 311 -23.70 -8.34 -7.81
C TYR A 311 -22.27 -8.81 -8.13
N LYS A 312 -21.85 -9.95 -7.56
CA LYS A 312 -20.52 -10.52 -7.75
C LYS A 312 -20.24 -10.82 -9.23
N LEU A 313 -21.20 -11.38 -9.94
CA LEU A 313 -21.09 -11.68 -11.36
C LEU A 313 -20.93 -10.41 -12.22
N LYS A 314 -21.64 -9.34 -11.89
CA LYS A 314 -21.58 -8.08 -12.65
C LYS A 314 -20.19 -7.43 -12.63
N ILE A 315 -19.44 -7.58 -11.55
CA ILE A 315 -18.16 -6.89 -11.36
C ILE A 315 -16.93 -7.81 -11.52
N GLU A 316 -17.13 -9.10 -11.72
CA GLU A 316 -16.03 -10.08 -11.74
C GLU A 316 -14.94 -9.76 -12.77
N LYS A 317 -15.36 -9.41 -13.99
CA LYS A 317 -14.42 -9.04 -15.07
C LYS A 317 -13.62 -7.80 -14.72
N ASP A 318 -14.30 -6.74 -14.27
CA ASP A 318 -13.68 -5.46 -13.93
C ASP A 318 -12.69 -5.61 -12.78
N LEU A 319 -13.00 -6.47 -11.79
CA LEU A 319 -12.08 -6.77 -10.68
C LEU A 319 -10.84 -7.55 -11.15
N LYS A 320 -10.97 -8.45 -12.12
CA LYS A 320 -9.82 -9.15 -12.73
C LYS A 320 -8.92 -8.17 -13.48
N ASP A 321 -9.51 -7.28 -14.28
CA ASP A 321 -8.79 -6.25 -15.03
C ASP A 321 -8.10 -5.26 -14.07
N PHE A 322 -8.78 -4.85 -12.99
CA PHE A 322 -8.21 -4.03 -11.93
C PHE A 322 -6.99 -4.69 -11.26
N THR A 323 -7.08 -5.97 -10.88
CA THR A 323 -5.95 -6.70 -10.29
C THR A 323 -4.77 -6.77 -11.26
N SER A 324 -5.02 -7.14 -12.52
CA SER A 324 -3.97 -7.28 -13.53
C SER A 324 -3.25 -5.97 -13.80
N SER A 325 -3.99 -4.86 -13.86
CA SER A 325 -3.43 -3.52 -14.07
C SER A 325 -2.57 -3.01 -12.91
N HIS A 326 -2.70 -3.61 -11.72
CA HIS A 326 -1.97 -3.22 -10.52
C HIS A 326 -0.98 -4.29 -10.02
N SER A 327 -0.70 -5.32 -10.83
CA SER A 327 0.28 -6.35 -10.48
C SER A 327 1.70 -5.82 -10.38
N LEU A 328 2.55 -6.52 -9.64
CA LEU A 328 3.96 -6.16 -9.48
C LEU A 328 4.74 -6.33 -10.80
N GLU A 329 4.37 -7.32 -11.62
CA GLU A 329 4.92 -7.51 -12.96
C GLU A 329 4.62 -6.31 -13.86
N ARG A 330 3.37 -5.81 -13.83
CA ARG A 330 2.97 -4.62 -14.58
C ARG A 330 3.75 -3.40 -14.12
N LEU A 331 3.82 -3.17 -12.81
CA LEU A 331 4.60 -2.07 -12.25
C LEU A 331 6.06 -2.13 -12.68
N ALA A 332 6.71 -3.32 -12.56
CA ALA A 332 8.11 -3.47 -12.93
C ALA A 332 8.34 -3.19 -14.42
N SER A 333 7.42 -3.62 -15.30
CA SER A 333 7.48 -3.31 -16.74
C SER A 333 7.35 -1.81 -16.99
N ASP A 334 6.38 -1.14 -16.38
CA ASP A 334 6.16 0.30 -16.56
C ASP A 334 7.34 1.13 -16.01
N LEU A 335 7.96 0.70 -14.89
CA LEU A 335 9.18 1.32 -14.35
C LEU A 335 10.35 1.17 -15.31
N VAL A 336 10.59 -0.02 -15.84
CA VAL A 336 11.71 -0.29 -16.78
C VAL A 336 11.53 0.48 -18.10
N GLU A 337 10.31 0.61 -18.61
CA GLU A 337 10.03 1.43 -19.79
C GLU A 337 10.29 2.91 -19.57
N THR A 338 10.11 3.38 -18.35
CA THR A 338 10.22 4.79 -17.99
C THR A 338 11.62 5.18 -17.51
N ILE A 339 12.25 4.34 -16.70
CA ILE A 339 13.60 4.56 -16.18
C ILE A 339 14.61 4.12 -17.27
N LYS A 340 15.15 5.12 -17.96
CA LYS A 340 16.11 4.94 -19.07
C LYS A 340 17.42 5.65 -18.78
#